data_652e3fcf19d8f47bf82c1e8d67bfb9ac
#
_entry.id   652e3fcf19d8f47bf82c1e8d67bfb9ac
#
_cell.length_a   1.000
_cell.length_b   1.000
_cell.length_c   1.000
_cell.angle_alpha   90.00
_cell.angle_beta   90.00
_cell.angle_gamma   90.00
#
_symmetry.space_group_name_H-M   'P 1'
#
loop_
_entity.id
_entity.type
_entity.pdbx_description
1 polymer ?
#
loop_
_entity_poly.entity_id
_entity_poly.type
_entity_poly.pdbx_seq_one_letter_code
_entity_poly.pdbx_strand_id
1 'polypeptide(L)'
;MRVLKITLLTILLSSNQIVNACTGIIIKTQNGVTIPARTMEFGFDVRSKLLVIPKGTSLTFLSSMDDKEGFKMKTKYGFAGMNAVEKQIVVDGVNEAGLYLGCFYFPGFASYEKLTPENQSKAISSEEMGNYVLGNFATVEEVIEGLRNITVVGSFITDIQGEAPFHYAITDATGRSIVVEYSQNGLEIFENSVRAVCNSPSYDWHLTNLRNFVNLTPNNRHGVTLNGDRFTGLGEGTGMLGLPGDYTSSSRFVRAAAFANTALPSKNEEEGVFRAFHTLNAFDIPKGAIREKTENQMFTDYTVWTSAVDTKNKIYYYKTYKNQAVRQLNLLEILEATKGKVTLIESETERRYEKVSLN
;
A
#
# COMPACT_ATOMS: atom_id res chain seq x y z
N MET A 1 33.68 8.97 53.87
CA MET A 1 32.76 8.26 52.97
C MET A 1 32.32 9.24 51.87
N ARG A 2 32.88 9.10 50.66
CA ARG A 2 32.47 9.89 49.49
C ARG A 2 31.39 9.08 48.73
N VAL A 3 30.18 9.61 48.69
CA VAL A 3 29.06 9.05 47.92
C VAL A 3 29.26 9.42 46.46
N LEU A 4 29.56 8.45 45.62
CA LEU A 4 29.66 8.60 44.16
C LEU A 4 28.25 8.65 43.60
N LYS A 5 27.80 9.83 43.14
CA LYS A 5 26.55 9.98 42.39
C LYS A 5 26.79 9.50 40.96
N ILE A 6 26.31 8.30 40.64
CA ILE A 6 26.23 7.84 39.26
C ILE A 6 25.00 8.50 38.64
N THR A 7 25.24 9.49 37.79
CA THR A 7 24.20 10.08 36.94
C THR A 7 24.02 9.16 35.76
N LEU A 8 22.92 8.39 35.76
CA LEU A 8 22.53 7.58 34.65
C LEU A 8 22.04 8.51 33.53
N LEU A 9 22.87 8.74 32.53
CA LEU A 9 22.52 9.50 31.34
C LEU A 9 21.69 8.58 30.44
N THR A 10 20.36 8.64 30.53
CA THR A 10 19.44 7.99 29.63
C THR A 10 19.50 8.71 28.28
N ILE A 11 20.29 8.22 27.36
CA ILE A 11 20.23 8.67 25.97
C ILE A 11 18.91 8.17 25.41
N LEU A 12 17.90 9.03 25.38
CA LEU A 12 16.72 8.85 24.55
C LEU A 12 17.19 8.93 23.09
N LEU A 13 17.46 7.78 22.50
CA LEU A 13 17.50 7.64 21.04
C LEU A 13 16.09 7.92 20.54
N SER A 14 15.79 9.19 20.24
CA SER A 14 14.64 9.54 19.44
C SER A 14 14.89 8.99 18.04
N SER A 15 14.41 7.77 17.77
CA SER A 15 14.28 7.29 16.42
C SER A 15 13.35 8.27 15.69
N ASN A 16 13.90 9.04 14.76
CA ASN A 16 13.14 9.88 13.84
C ASN A 16 12.27 8.93 13.00
N GLN A 17 11.06 8.67 13.45
CA GLN A 17 10.10 7.91 12.67
C GLN A 17 9.48 8.87 11.67
N ILE A 18 9.91 8.79 10.43
CA ILE A 18 9.21 9.46 9.33
C ILE A 18 7.81 8.84 9.30
N VAL A 19 6.81 9.65 9.63
CA VAL A 19 5.39 9.23 9.61
C VAL A 19 5.00 9.10 8.15
N ASN A 20 4.74 7.89 7.72
CA ASN A 20 4.26 7.60 6.38
C ASN A 20 2.84 7.03 6.47
N ALA A 21 1.97 7.51 5.61
CA ALA A 21 0.58 7.09 5.56
C ALA A 21 0.28 6.41 4.22
N CYS A 22 -0.29 5.21 4.25
CA CYS A 22 -0.76 4.50 3.07
C CYS A 22 -2.14 3.92 3.39
N THR A 23 -3.06 3.93 2.41
CA THR A 23 -4.38 3.32 2.59
C THR A 23 -4.70 2.46 1.38
N GLY A 24 -4.96 1.17 1.60
CA GLY A 24 -5.41 0.23 0.59
C GLY A 24 -6.86 -0.18 0.81
N ILE A 25 -7.59 -0.35 -0.28
CA ILE A 25 -8.96 -0.86 -0.31
C ILE A 25 -9.12 -1.89 -1.42
N ILE A 26 -10.18 -2.69 -1.34
CA ILE A 26 -10.59 -3.58 -2.42
C ILE A 26 -12.04 -3.31 -2.75
N ILE A 27 -12.32 -2.94 -3.99
CA ILE A 27 -13.66 -2.82 -4.54
C ILE A 27 -14.02 -4.12 -5.26
N LYS A 28 -15.21 -4.65 -4.98
CA LYS A 28 -15.78 -5.80 -5.69
C LYS A 28 -16.89 -5.34 -6.64
N THR A 29 -16.89 -5.91 -7.83
CA THR A 29 -17.91 -5.64 -8.85
C THR A 29 -18.99 -6.74 -8.85
N GLN A 30 -20.14 -6.47 -9.44
CA GLN A 30 -21.24 -7.44 -9.54
C GLN A 30 -20.88 -8.64 -10.43
N ASN A 31 -20.02 -8.44 -11.43
CA ASN A 31 -19.51 -9.50 -12.30
C ASN A 31 -18.30 -10.25 -11.72
N GLY A 32 -18.01 -10.08 -10.41
CA GLY A 32 -17.02 -10.85 -9.66
C GLY A 32 -15.57 -10.37 -9.79
N VAL A 33 -15.32 -9.26 -10.48
CA VAL A 33 -13.97 -8.71 -10.60
C VAL A 33 -13.56 -7.96 -9.33
N THR A 34 -12.31 -8.06 -9.00
CA THR A 34 -11.72 -7.42 -7.82
C THR A 34 -10.77 -6.30 -8.27
N ILE A 35 -10.96 -5.11 -7.69
CA ILE A 35 -10.17 -3.92 -7.95
C ILE A 35 -9.42 -3.53 -6.66
N PRO A 36 -8.21 -4.04 -6.41
CA PRO A 36 -7.34 -3.50 -5.37
C PRO A 36 -6.90 -2.10 -5.77
N ALA A 37 -6.87 -1.19 -4.80
CA ALA A 37 -6.51 0.20 -5.02
C ALA A 37 -5.90 0.79 -3.75
N ARG A 38 -5.03 1.78 -3.91
CA ARG A 38 -4.37 2.42 -2.76
C ARG A 38 -3.96 3.86 -3.00
N THR A 39 -3.76 4.59 -1.91
CA THR A 39 -3.00 5.82 -1.88
C THR A 39 -1.56 5.55 -1.39
N MET A 40 -0.61 6.32 -1.88
CA MET A 40 0.78 6.33 -1.42
C MET A 40 1.08 7.71 -0.84
N GLU A 41 1.28 7.77 0.45
CA GLU A 41 1.68 8.99 1.14
C GLU A 41 3.12 8.87 1.62
N PHE A 42 3.86 9.97 1.47
CA PHE A 42 5.24 10.04 1.93
C PHE A 42 5.65 11.47 2.28
N GLY A 43 6.64 11.63 3.16
CA GLY A 43 7.14 12.93 3.61
C GLY A 43 7.98 13.68 2.57
N PHE A 44 8.31 13.06 1.45
CA PHE A 44 9.03 13.65 0.32
C PHE A 44 8.60 13.00 -1.02
N ASP A 45 9.04 13.57 -2.12
CA ASP A 45 8.79 13.02 -3.45
C ASP A 45 9.62 11.75 -3.67
N VAL A 46 8.96 10.60 -3.69
CA VAL A 46 9.60 9.29 -3.89
C VAL A 46 10.03 9.03 -5.33
N ARG A 47 9.90 10.00 -6.22
CA ARG A 47 10.33 9.96 -7.63
C ARG A 47 9.88 8.69 -8.35
N SER A 48 8.63 8.28 -8.11
CA SER A 48 8.09 7.07 -8.70
C SER A 48 7.97 7.17 -10.21
N LYS A 49 8.41 6.12 -10.89
CA LYS A 49 8.22 5.87 -12.32
C LYS A 49 7.46 4.56 -12.49
N LEU A 50 6.85 4.37 -13.64
CA LEU A 50 6.32 3.06 -14.00
C LEU A 50 7.47 2.17 -14.45
N LEU A 51 7.72 1.09 -13.71
CA LEU A 51 8.71 0.07 -14.04
C LEU A 51 8.01 -1.11 -14.70
N VAL A 52 8.51 -1.51 -15.87
CA VAL A 52 8.01 -2.66 -16.64
C VAL A 52 9.11 -3.71 -16.70
N ILE A 53 8.84 -4.91 -16.19
CA ILE A 53 9.78 -6.04 -16.19
C ILE A 53 9.16 -7.19 -17.01
N PRO A 54 9.73 -7.52 -18.17
CA PRO A 54 9.21 -8.59 -19.01
C PRO A 54 9.41 -9.98 -18.42
N LYS A 55 8.58 -10.92 -18.86
CA LYS A 55 8.79 -12.36 -18.62
C LYS A 55 10.13 -12.80 -19.13
N GLY A 56 10.79 -13.68 -18.37
CA GLY A 56 12.10 -14.23 -18.72
C GLY A 56 13.28 -13.34 -18.33
N THR A 57 13.04 -12.21 -17.63
CA THR A 57 14.12 -11.37 -17.07
C THR A 57 14.83 -12.10 -15.93
N SER A 58 16.16 -12.11 -15.95
CA SER A 58 16.96 -12.63 -14.84
C SER A 58 17.09 -11.57 -13.75
N LEU A 59 16.68 -11.90 -12.54
CA LEU A 59 16.79 -11.05 -11.37
C LEU A 59 17.76 -11.67 -10.35
N THR A 60 18.65 -10.85 -9.81
CA THR A 60 19.52 -11.18 -8.68
C THR A 60 19.14 -10.24 -7.54
N PHE A 61 18.65 -10.80 -6.45
CA PHE A 61 18.23 -10.04 -5.27
C PHE A 61 19.44 -9.67 -4.41
N LEU A 62 19.28 -8.68 -3.54
CA LEU A 62 20.33 -8.10 -2.67
C LEU A 62 21.48 -7.42 -3.43
N SER A 63 21.43 -7.29 -4.74
CA SER A 63 22.52 -6.67 -5.53
C SER A 63 22.78 -5.21 -5.14
N SER A 64 21.83 -4.54 -4.52
CA SER A 64 21.97 -3.18 -3.96
C SER A 64 22.59 -3.15 -2.56
N MET A 65 22.90 -4.29 -1.95
CA MET A 65 23.43 -4.45 -0.60
C MET A 65 24.91 -4.89 -0.64
N ASP A 66 25.85 -3.95 -0.78
CA ASP A 66 27.30 -4.21 -0.74
C ASP A 66 27.76 -5.31 -1.70
N ASP A 67 27.26 -5.32 -2.94
CA ASP A 67 27.54 -6.35 -3.96
C ASP A 67 27.23 -7.80 -3.54
N LYS A 68 26.35 -8.00 -2.57
CA LYS A 68 25.91 -9.34 -2.18
C LYS A 68 24.91 -9.89 -3.20
N GLU A 69 25.08 -11.15 -3.51
CA GLU A 69 24.14 -11.88 -4.36
C GLU A 69 23.23 -12.75 -3.49
N GLY A 70 21.95 -12.39 -3.43
CA GLY A 70 20.91 -13.13 -2.76
C GLY A 70 20.25 -14.18 -3.66
N PHE A 71 18.94 -14.34 -3.48
CA PHE A 71 18.13 -15.22 -4.31
C PHE A 71 18.23 -14.83 -5.80
N LYS A 72 18.21 -15.83 -6.68
CA LYS A 72 18.25 -15.61 -8.13
C LYS A 72 17.07 -16.29 -8.78
N MET A 73 16.42 -15.59 -9.67
CA MET A 73 15.32 -16.15 -10.44
C MET A 73 15.26 -15.61 -11.86
N LYS A 74 14.51 -16.29 -12.69
CA LYS A 74 14.05 -15.81 -13.99
C LYS A 74 12.53 -15.61 -13.91
N THR A 75 12.03 -14.42 -14.24
CA THR A 75 10.61 -14.10 -14.11
C THR A 75 9.75 -15.05 -14.92
N LYS A 76 8.74 -15.65 -14.28
CA LYS A 76 7.74 -16.50 -14.94
C LYS A 76 6.64 -15.65 -15.58
N TYR A 77 6.38 -14.49 -15.00
CA TYR A 77 5.38 -13.51 -15.46
C TYR A 77 6.04 -12.17 -15.70
N GLY A 78 5.62 -11.47 -16.75
CA GLY A 78 5.88 -10.06 -16.91
C GLY A 78 4.99 -9.27 -15.96
N PHE A 79 5.50 -8.13 -15.48
CA PHE A 79 4.77 -7.28 -14.55
C PHE A 79 5.14 -5.81 -14.71
N ALA A 80 4.26 -4.94 -14.24
CA ALA A 80 4.52 -3.50 -14.21
C ALA A 80 3.85 -2.85 -13.00
N GLY A 81 4.39 -1.69 -12.61
CA GLY A 81 3.82 -0.89 -11.54
C GLY A 81 4.69 0.29 -11.15
N MET A 82 4.33 0.97 -10.09
CA MET A 82 5.11 2.06 -9.54
C MET A 82 6.35 1.54 -8.82
N ASN A 83 7.49 2.15 -9.10
CA ASN A 83 8.71 2.01 -8.31
C ASN A 83 8.79 3.10 -7.24
N ALA A 84 9.87 3.10 -6.47
CA ALA A 84 10.21 4.15 -5.52
C ALA A 84 11.72 4.42 -5.56
N VAL A 85 12.10 5.67 -5.25
CA VAL A 85 13.48 6.17 -5.11
C VAL A 85 14.37 5.75 -6.28
N GLU A 86 13.80 5.74 -7.49
CA GLU A 86 14.46 5.40 -8.76
C GLU A 86 15.06 3.98 -8.82
N LYS A 87 14.77 3.12 -7.85
CA LYS A 87 15.23 1.74 -7.85
C LYS A 87 14.43 0.86 -8.83
N GLN A 88 15.03 -0.25 -9.26
CA GLN A 88 14.35 -1.25 -10.10
C GLN A 88 13.54 -2.25 -9.26
N ILE A 89 12.70 -1.72 -8.38
CA ILE A 89 11.78 -2.47 -7.52
C ILE A 89 10.36 -1.98 -7.75
N VAL A 90 9.38 -2.86 -7.79
CA VAL A 90 7.96 -2.50 -7.85
C VAL A 90 7.39 -2.51 -6.44
N VAL A 91 6.90 -1.36 -5.99
CA VAL A 91 6.26 -1.20 -4.66
C VAL A 91 4.73 -1.26 -4.73
N ASP A 92 4.17 -1.19 -5.95
CA ASP A 92 2.74 -1.33 -6.23
C ASP A 92 2.57 -1.72 -7.69
N GLY A 93 1.97 -2.87 -7.98
CA GLY A 93 1.90 -3.34 -9.37
C GLY A 93 1.06 -4.59 -9.58
N VAL A 94 1.03 -5.03 -10.84
CA VAL A 94 0.28 -6.20 -11.31
C VAL A 94 1.09 -6.99 -12.32
N ASN A 95 0.88 -8.31 -12.36
CA ASN A 95 1.50 -9.20 -13.34
C ASN A 95 0.51 -9.74 -14.38
N GLU A 96 1.03 -10.48 -15.37
CA GLU A 96 0.26 -11.08 -16.48
C GLU A 96 -0.84 -12.06 -16.02
N ALA A 97 -0.72 -12.62 -14.81
CA ALA A 97 -1.75 -13.49 -14.23
C ALA A 97 -2.87 -12.70 -13.53
N GLY A 98 -2.71 -11.37 -13.36
CA GLY A 98 -3.64 -10.53 -12.62
C GLY A 98 -3.38 -10.53 -11.11
N LEU A 99 -2.23 -11.02 -10.67
CA LEU A 99 -1.80 -10.91 -9.27
C LEU A 99 -1.33 -9.47 -9.00
N TYR A 100 -1.90 -8.85 -7.99
CA TYR A 100 -1.54 -7.53 -7.48
C TYR A 100 -0.73 -7.64 -6.20
N LEU A 101 0.25 -6.75 -6.03
CA LEU A 101 0.94 -6.51 -4.78
C LEU A 101 1.09 -5.01 -4.53
N GLY A 102 0.86 -4.58 -3.29
CA GLY A 102 1.20 -3.25 -2.78
C GLY A 102 2.04 -3.35 -1.51
N CYS A 103 3.13 -2.57 -1.44
CA CYS A 103 3.97 -2.41 -0.24
C CYS A 103 3.43 -1.26 0.59
N PHE A 104 3.27 -1.47 1.89
CA PHE A 104 2.80 -0.47 2.85
C PHE A 104 3.85 -0.29 3.94
N TYR A 105 4.07 0.95 4.37
CA TYR A 105 5.05 1.25 5.41
C TYR A 105 4.57 0.75 6.78
N PHE A 106 5.44 0.03 7.51
CA PHE A 106 5.10 -0.70 8.74
C PHE A 106 6.09 -0.42 9.88
N PRO A 107 6.33 0.86 10.22
CA PRO A 107 7.35 1.26 11.18
C PRO A 107 7.02 0.78 12.59
N GLY A 108 8.07 0.39 13.34
CA GLY A 108 7.97 -0.03 14.73
C GLY A 108 7.43 -1.45 14.94
N PHE A 109 6.97 -2.11 13.87
CA PHE A 109 6.44 -3.48 13.92
C PHE A 109 7.18 -4.43 13.01
N ALA A 110 7.68 -3.96 11.86
CA ALA A 110 8.47 -4.77 10.96
C ALA A 110 9.74 -5.30 11.66
N SER A 111 10.02 -6.57 11.48
CA SER A 111 11.23 -7.24 11.97
C SER A 111 11.64 -8.31 10.96
N TYR A 112 12.87 -8.23 10.50
CA TYR A 112 13.40 -9.11 9.47
C TYR A 112 14.52 -9.99 10.01
N GLU A 113 14.80 -11.08 9.29
CA GLU A 113 15.92 -11.93 9.59
C GLU A 113 17.26 -11.25 9.29
N LYS A 114 18.30 -11.65 10.00
CA LYS A 114 19.66 -11.21 9.69
C LYS A 114 20.21 -12.02 8.53
N LEU A 115 20.88 -11.33 7.62
CA LEU A 115 21.60 -12.00 6.53
C LEU A 115 22.80 -12.78 7.09
N THR A 116 22.87 -14.06 6.75
CA THR A 116 24.00 -14.96 7.10
C THR A 116 24.46 -15.70 5.84
N PRO A 117 25.69 -16.28 5.84
CA PRO A 117 26.13 -17.10 4.71
C PRO A 117 25.18 -18.27 4.37
N GLU A 118 24.51 -18.84 5.38
CA GLU A 118 23.62 -19.99 5.24
C GLU A 118 22.30 -19.65 4.56
N ASN A 119 21.76 -18.44 4.81
CA ASN A 119 20.48 -18.01 4.23
C ASN A 119 20.62 -17.11 3.00
N GLN A 120 21.81 -16.64 2.67
CA GLN A 120 22.06 -15.67 1.60
C GLN A 120 21.48 -16.10 0.24
N SER A 121 21.63 -17.36 -0.14
CA SER A 121 21.13 -17.86 -1.42
C SER A 121 19.61 -17.89 -1.56
N LYS A 122 18.88 -17.74 -0.44
CA LYS A 122 17.43 -17.64 -0.37
C LYS A 122 16.94 -16.25 0.04
N ALA A 123 17.86 -15.30 0.25
CA ALA A 123 17.53 -14.00 0.81
C ALA A 123 17.10 -13.01 -0.28
N ILE A 124 16.06 -12.25 0.06
CA ILE A 124 15.62 -11.05 -0.64
C ILE A 124 15.50 -9.90 0.35
N SER A 125 15.64 -8.67 -0.10
CA SER A 125 15.37 -7.53 0.77
C SER A 125 13.84 -7.25 0.86
N SER A 126 13.43 -6.61 1.95
CA SER A 126 12.02 -6.23 2.15
C SER A 126 11.47 -5.37 1.01
N GLU A 127 12.28 -4.52 0.39
CA GLU A 127 11.88 -3.66 -0.72
C GLU A 127 11.71 -4.41 -2.05
N GLU A 128 12.34 -5.58 -2.19
CA GLU A 128 12.31 -6.39 -3.42
C GLU A 128 11.14 -7.38 -3.48
N MET A 129 10.31 -7.43 -2.44
CA MET A 129 9.16 -8.35 -2.36
C MET A 129 8.23 -8.23 -3.57
N GLY A 130 8.01 -7.03 -4.09
CA GLY A 130 7.18 -6.82 -5.29
C GLY A 130 7.72 -7.57 -6.51
N ASN A 131 9.02 -7.49 -6.76
CA ASN A 131 9.67 -8.19 -7.86
C ASN A 131 9.61 -9.72 -7.70
N TYR A 132 9.80 -10.21 -6.47
CA TYR A 132 9.73 -11.63 -6.16
C TYR A 132 8.35 -12.19 -6.38
N VAL A 133 7.32 -11.55 -5.82
CA VAL A 133 5.94 -12.02 -5.87
C VAL A 133 5.38 -11.90 -7.28
N LEU A 134 5.45 -10.72 -7.88
CA LEU A 134 4.86 -10.48 -9.21
C LEU A 134 5.59 -11.24 -10.33
N GLY A 135 6.90 -11.46 -10.16
CA GLY A 135 7.69 -12.20 -11.14
C GLY A 135 7.49 -13.73 -11.11
N ASN A 136 7.02 -14.31 -10.00
CA ASN A 136 7.00 -15.75 -9.80
C ASN A 136 5.62 -16.38 -9.76
N PHE A 137 4.58 -15.70 -9.23
CA PHE A 137 3.34 -16.33 -8.80
C PHE A 137 2.13 -15.80 -9.55
N ALA A 138 1.09 -16.62 -9.66
CA ALA A 138 -0.19 -16.26 -10.25
C ALA A 138 -1.30 -16.12 -9.21
N THR A 139 -1.21 -16.85 -8.10
CA THR A 139 -2.25 -16.94 -7.09
C THR A 139 -1.73 -16.65 -5.69
N VAL A 140 -2.63 -16.25 -4.80
CA VAL A 140 -2.32 -16.08 -3.37
C VAL A 140 -1.79 -17.38 -2.75
N GLU A 141 -2.32 -18.54 -3.16
CA GLU A 141 -1.85 -19.83 -2.65
C GLU A 141 -0.38 -20.09 -3.01
N GLU A 142 -0.01 -19.85 -4.27
CA GLU A 142 1.40 -19.96 -4.71
C GLU A 142 2.31 -18.99 -3.95
N VAL A 143 1.82 -17.77 -3.66
CA VAL A 143 2.58 -16.79 -2.87
C VAL A 143 2.83 -17.32 -1.46
N ILE A 144 1.80 -17.84 -0.77
CA ILE A 144 1.92 -18.39 0.59
C ILE A 144 2.98 -19.48 0.63
N GLU A 145 2.97 -20.39 -0.33
CA GLU A 145 4.00 -21.45 -0.43
C GLU A 145 5.38 -20.87 -0.74
N GLY A 146 5.46 -19.90 -1.64
CA GLY A 146 6.71 -19.26 -2.03
C GLY A 146 7.39 -18.50 -0.88
N LEU A 147 6.62 -17.78 -0.07
CA LEU A 147 7.15 -17.01 1.06
C LEU A 147 7.81 -17.88 2.14
N ARG A 148 7.42 -19.14 2.26
CA ARG A 148 8.06 -20.11 3.18
C ARG A 148 9.44 -20.58 2.73
N ASN A 149 9.79 -20.33 1.48
CA ASN A 149 11.03 -20.81 0.87
C ASN A 149 12.11 -19.74 0.74
N ILE A 150 11.85 -18.53 1.17
CA ILE A 150 12.77 -17.39 1.14
C ILE A 150 13.02 -16.86 2.55
N THR A 151 14.12 -16.13 2.67
CA THR A 151 14.44 -15.31 3.85
C THR A 151 14.30 -13.85 3.47
N VAL A 152 13.50 -13.09 4.22
CA VAL A 152 13.38 -11.65 4.02
C VAL A 152 14.28 -10.94 5.01
N VAL A 153 15.19 -10.10 4.50
CA VAL A 153 16.13 -9.32 5.29
C VAL A 153 15.86 -7.83 5.17
N GLY A 154 16.21 -7.07 6.19
CA GLY A 154 16.16 -5.60 6.14
C GLY A 154 17.21 -5.06 5.17
N SER A 155 16.88 -4.00 4.45
CA SER A 155 17.81 -3.25 3.61
C SER A 155 17.87 -1.79 4.06
N PHE A 156 19.10 -1.26 4.21
CA PHE A 156 19.28 0.14 4.53
C PHE A 156 19.00 1.01 3.31
N ILE A 157 18.06 1.95 3.44
CA ILE A 157 17.73 2.90 2.40
C ILE A 157 18.23 4.30 2.83
N THR A 158 19.13 4.87 2.04
CA THR A 158 19.75 6.17 2.33
C THR A 158 18.74 7.30 2.39
N ASP A 159 17.74 7.29 1.51
CA ASP A 159 16.70 8.34 1.44
C ASP A 159 15.87 8.43 2.74
N ILE A 160 15.69 7.33 3.48
CA ILE A 160 14.97 7.29 4.76
C ILE A 160 15.90 7.13 5.98
N GLN A 161 17.21 7.06 5.76
CA GLN A 161 18.23 6.86 6.80
C GLN A 161 17.94 5.66 7.72
N GLY A 162 17.42 4.56 7.15
CA GLY A 162 17.04 3.38 7.92
C GLY A 162 16.66 2.19 7.05
N GLU A 163 16.31 1.09 7.69
CA GLU A 163 15.72 -0.07 7.01
C GLU A 163 14.29 0.25 6.60
N ALA A 164 13.89 -0.20 5.39
CA ALA A 164 12.54 -0.05 4.90
C ALA A 164 11.59 -1.05 5.59
N PRO A 165 10.76 -0.58 6.53
CA PRO A 165 9.83 -1.43 7.24
C PRO A 165 8.55 -1.56 6.42
N PHE A 166 8.36 -2.70 5.75
CA PHE A 166 7.17 -2.94 4.93
C PHE A 166 6.33 -4.12 5.43
N HIS A 167 5.03 -4.03 5.19
CA HIS A 167 4.13 -5.14 5.07
C HIS A 167 3.40 -5.06 3.72
N TYR A 168 2.70 -6.11 3.31
CA TYR A 168 2.27 -6.25 1.93
C TYR A 168 0.81 -6.65 1.84
N ALA A 169 0.07 -6.03 0.92
CA ALA A 169 -1.26 -6.48 0.51
C ALA A 169 -1.14 -7.18 -0.84
N ILE A 170 -1.65 -8.40 -0.94
CA ILE A 170 -1.56 -9.22 -2.14
C ILE A 170 -2.96 -9.71 -2.50
N THR A 171 -3.36 -9.53 -3.76
CA THR A 171 -4.68 -9.92 -4.24
C THR A 171 -4.55 -10.59 -5.60
N ASP A 172 -5.14 -11.77 -5.77
CA ASP A 172 -5.13 -12.46 -7.06
C ASP A 172 -6.40 -12.23 -7.90
N ALA A 173 -6.39 -12.71 -9.13
CA ALA A 173 -7.50 -12.56 -10.07
C ALA A 173 -8.79 -13.27 -9.63
N THR A 174 -8.73 -14.21 -8.67
CA THR A 174 -9.93 -14.84 -8.08
C THR A 174 -10.60 -13.92 -7.05
N GLY A 175 -9.90 -12.88 -6.62
CA GLY A 175 -10.33 -11.95 -5.59
C GLY A 175 -10.00 -12.39 -4.17
N ARG A 176 -9.19 -13.46 -3.99
CA ARG A 176 -8.58 -13.76 -2.70
C ARG A 176 -7.51 -12.72 -2.39
N SER A 177 -7.51 -12.24 -1.16
CA SER A 177 -6.59 -11.20 -0.72
C SER A 177 -6.03 -11.50 0.66
N ILE A 178 -4.73 -11.27 0.81
CA ILE A 178 -4.00 -11.47 2.07
C ILE A 178 -3.20 -10.21 2.42
N VAL A 179 -2.91 -10.08 3.72
CA VAL A 179 -1.90 -9.17 4.26
C VAL A 179 -0.75 -10.01 4.81
N VAL A 180 0.46 -9.68 4.42
CA VAL A 180 1.70 -10.38 4.81
C VAL A 180 2.52 -9.43 5.66
N GLU A 181 2.84 -9.85 6.87
CA GLU A 181 3.63 -9.12 7.85
C GLU A 181 4.85 -9.93 8.27
N TYR A 182 6.00 -9.28 8.35
CA TYR A 182 7.20 -9.82 9.01
C TYR A 182 7.39 -9.04 10.30
N SER A 183 7.12 -9.68 11.41
CA SER A 183 7.14 -9.10 12.75
C SER A 183 8.16 -9.82 13.65
N GLN A 184 8.21 -9.47 14.92
CA GLN A 184 8.99 -10.24 15.91
C GLN A 184 8.53 -11.70 16.05
N ASN A 185 7.30 -12.01 15.60
CA ASN A 185 6.77 -13.38 15.57
C ASN A 185 7.18 -14.14 14.28
N GLY A 186 7.95 -13.51 13.38
CA GLY A 186 8.30 -14.03 12.08
C GLY A 186 7.28 -13.69 11.00
N LEU A 187 7.10 -14.59 10.04
CA LEU A 187 6.12 -14.43 8.94
C LEU A 187 4.71 -14.68 9.44
N GLU A 188 3.85 -13.65 9.35
CA GLU A 188 2.44 -13.71 9.65
C GLU A 188 1.62 -13.41 8.38
N ILE A 189 0.59 -14.21 8.11
CA ILE A 189 -0.25 -14.09 6.92
C ILE A 189 -1.72 -14.06 7.37
N PHE A 190 -2.42 -13.00 6.99
CA PHE A 190 -3.82 -12.77 7.35
C PHE A 190 -4.70 -12.72 6.10
N GLU A 191 -5.87 -13.34 6.10
CA GLU A 191 -6.89 -13.09 5.08
C GLU A 191 -7.42 -11.66 5.22
N ASN A 192 -7.42 -10.90 4.14
CA ASN A 192 -7.94 -9.53 4.11
C ASN A 192 -9.47 -9.54 4.04
N SER A 193 -10.11 -9.99 5.12
CA SER A 193 -11.57 -10.15 5.19
C SER A 193 -12.35 -8.84 5.16
N VAL A 194 -11.73 -7.73 5.57
CA VAL A 194 -12.37 -6.41 5.66
C VAL A 194 -12.05 -5.50 4.48
N ARG A 195 -11.30 -5.99 3.49
CA ARG A 195 -10.98 -5.26 2.25
C ARG A 195 -10.27 -3.92 2.46
N ALA A 196 -9.49 -3.83 3.52
CA ALA A 196 -8.73 -2.64 3.89
C ALA A 196 -7.35 -3.03 4.41
N VAL A 197 -6.36 -2.17 4.16
CA VAL A 197 -5.03 -2.24 4.75
C VAL A 197 -4.51 -0.81 4.92
N CYS A 198 -3.78 -0.55 6.00
CA CYS A 198 -3.10 0.73 6.23
C CYS A 198 -1.66 0.48 6.67
N ASN A 199 -1.17 1.26 7.61
CA ASN A 199 0.16 1.15 8.20
C ASN A 199 0.08 0.48 9.57
N SER A 200 1.14 0.64 10.40
CA SER A 200 1.13 0.22 11.80
C SER A 200 -0.12 0.68 12.57
N PRO A 201 -0.60 -0.08 13.56
CA PRO A 201 -0.07 -1.35 14.08
C PRO A 201 -0.31 -2.56 13.16
N SER A 202 -0.13 -3.78 13.71
CA SER A 202 -0.34 -5.04 12.99
C SER A 202 -1.80 -5.20 12.52
N TYR A 203 -2.01 -6.02 11.50
CA TYR A 203 -3.32 -6.20 10.88
C TYR A 203 -4.35 -6.78 11.85
N ASP A 204 -3.97 -7.72 12.70
CA ASP A 204 -4.83 -8.30 13.75
C ASP A 204 -5.26 -7.26 14.79
N TRP A 205 -4.37 -6.31 15.14
CA TRP A 205 -4.74 -5.19 16.00
C TRP A 205 -5.80 -4.31 15.33
N HIS A 206 -5.67 -4.02 14.04
CA HIS A 206 -6.68 -3.26 13.30
C HIS A 206 -8.04 -3.97 13.28
N LEU A 207 -8.05 -5.29 13.09
CA LEU A 207 -9.28 -6.09 13.18
C LEU A 207 -9.90 -6.02 14.60
N THR A 208 -9.06 -6.05 15.64
CA THR A 208 -9.52 -5.90 17.02
C THR A 208 -10.11 -4.50 17.25
N ASN A 209 -9.45 -3.45 16.76
CA ASN A 209 -9.94 -2.07 16.88
C ASN A 209 -11.29 -1.84 16.18
N LEU A 210 -11.58 -2.52 15.06
CA LEU A 210 -12.88 -2.42 14.39
C LEU A 210 -14.07 -2.78 15.30
N ARG A 211 -13.86 -3.56 16.36
CA ARG A 211 -14.91 -3.91 17.32
C ARG A 211 -15.48 -2.68 18.06
N ASN A 212 -14.72 -1.59 18.12
CA ASN A 212 -15.20 -0.31 18.66
C ASN A 212 -16.17 0.42 17.72
N PHE A 213 -16.28 -0.01 16.45
CA PHE A 213 -17.00 0.67 15.37
C PHE A 213 -18.12 -0.20 14.76
N VAL A 214 -18.61 -1.20 15.48
CA VAL A 214 -19.65 -2.14 15.01
C VAL A 214 -21.00 -1.46 14.74
N ASN A 215 -21.18 -0.24 15.24
CA ASN A 215 -22.40 0.57 15.04
C ASN A 215 -22.41 1.36 13.73
N LEU A 216 -21.30 1.37 12.96
CA LEU A 216 -21.25 2.07 11.67
C LEU A 216 -22.11 1.35 10.63
N THR A 217 -22.95 2.12 9.93
CA THR A 217 -23.86 1.60 8.91
C THR A 217 -24.10 2.66 7.84
N PRO A 218 -24.34 2.29 6.57
CA PRO A 218 -24.71 3.24 5.53
C PRO A 218 -26.12 3.82 5.72
N ASN A 219 -26.95 3.19 6.54
CA ASN A 219 -28.33 3.62 6.76
C ASN A 219 -28.41 4.69 7.84
N ASN A 220 -29.27 5.69 7.63
CA ASN A 220 -29.55 6.69 8.65
C ASN A 220 -30.17 6.09 9.90
N ARG A 221 -29.86 6.67 11.05
CA ARG A 221 -30.45 6.30 12.33
C ARG A 221 -31.87 6.85 12.43
N HIS A 222 -32.75 6.06 12.99
CA HIS A 222 -34.11 6.52 13.34
C HIS A 222 -34.04 7.55 14.48
N GLY A 223 -34.96 8.51 14.45
CA GLY A 223 -35.13 9.48 15.54
C GLY A 223 -35.61 8.80 16.82
N VAL A 224 -35.33 9.43 17.95
CA VAL A 224 -35.79 9.02 19.29
C VAL A 224 -36.80 10.00 19.84
N THR A 225 -37.70 9.50 20.70
CA THR A 225 -38.65 10.35 21.43
C THR A 225 -38.31 10.31 22.92
N LEU A 226 -38.07 11.47 23.51
CA LEU A 226 -37.76 11.61 24.94
C LEU A 226 -38.76 12.59 25.54
N ASN A 227 -39.50 12.18 26.56
CA ASN A 227 -40.50 12.98 27.27
C ASN A 227 -41.54 13.69 26.33
N GLY A 228 -41.88 13.06 25.21
CA GLY A 228 -42.82 13.59 24.23
C GLY A 228 -42.18 14.38 23.07
N ASP A 229 -40.96 14.85 23.21
CA ASP A 229 -40.23 15.55 22.17
C ASP A 229 -39.51 14.55 21.24
N ARG A 230 -39.66 14.74 19.94
CA ARG A 230 -39.04 13.92 18.91
C ARG A 230 -37.74 14.53 18.40
N PHE A 231 -36.62 13.78 18.52
CA PHE A 231 -35.31 14.16 18.01
C PHE A 231 -34.99 13.32 16.79
N THR A 232 -34.70 13.96 15.65
CA THR A 232 -34.30 13.32 14.40
C THR A 232 -32.95 13.84 13.98
N GLY A 233 -32.27 13.11 13.08
CA GLY A 233 -31.02 13.58 12.49
C GLY A 233 -31.23 14.93 11.75
N LEU A 234 -30.24 15.82 11.81
CA LEU A 234 -30.23 17.11 11.11
C LEU A 234 -29.91 16.97 9.60
N GLY A 235 -29.57 15.77 9.11
CA GLY A 235 -29.25 15.49 7.72
C GLY A 235 -28.92 14.02 7.52
N GLU A 236 -28.41 13.69 6.35
CA GLU A 236 -28.01 12.34 5.94
C GLU A 236 -26.67 11.91 6.57
N GLY A 237 -26.41 10.60 6.59
CA GLY A 237 -25.15 10.05 7.06
C GLY A 237 -25.08 9.75 8.57
N THR A 238 -26.22 9.84 9.29
CA THR A 238 -26.26 9.60 10.74
C THR A 238 -25.84 8.20 11.16
N GLY A 239 -25.90 7.22 10.25
CA GLY A 239 -25.38 5.87 10.48
C GLY A 239 -23.84 5.78 10.56
N MET A 240 -23.15 6.77 10.01
CA MET A 240 -21.69 6.89 10.06
C MET A 240 -21.20 7.83 11.17
N LEU A 241 -22.08 8.27 12.08
CA LEU A 241 -21.69 9.11 13.20
C LEU A 241 -20.69 8.38 14.09
N GLY A 242 -19.54 9.01 14.36
CA GLY A 242 -18.41 8.42 15.05
C GLY A 242 -17.34 7.82 14.14
N LEU A 243 -17.54 7.85 12.80
CA LEU A 243 -16.48 7.50 11.86
C LEU A 243 -15.28 8.45 12.07
N PRO A 244 -14.07 7.93 12.38
CA PRO A 244 -12.92 8.80 12.66
C PRO A 244 -12.44 9.52 11.40
N GLY A 245 -12.15 10.82 11.53
CA GLY A 245 -11.82 11.71 10.40
C GLY A 245 -10.36 12.09 10.25
N ASP A 246 -9.52 11.78 11.26
CA ASP A 246 -8.10 12.12 11.25
C ASP A 246 -7.25 11.23 10.33
N TYR A 247 -5.98 11.59 10.15
CA TYR A 247 -5.07 10.92 9.23
C TYR A 247 -4.25 9.77 9.87
N THR A 248 -4.49 9.41 11.12
CA THR A 248 -3.78 8.28 11.75
C THR A 248 -4.10 6.97 11.04
N SER A 249 -3.18 6.02 11.10
CA SER A 249 -3.35 4.71 10.46
C SER A 249 -4.62 4.00 10.94
N SER A 250 -4.87 3.98 12.25
CA SER A 250 -6.06 3.35 12.85
C SER A 250 -7.36 3.99 12.36
N SER A 251 -7.42 5.31 12.28
CA SER A 251 -8.59 6.05 11.79
C SER A 251 -8.83 5.82 10.30
N ARG A 252 -7.77 5.82 9.48
CA ARG A 252 -7.84 5.52 8.05
C ARG A 252 -8.29 4.08 7.81
N PHE A 253 -7.80 3.11 8.60
CA PHE A 253 -8.24 1.72 8.49
C PHE A 253 -9.74 1.55 8.75
N VAL A 254 -10.27 2.18 9.80
CA VAL A 254 -11.71 2.15 10.10
C VAL A 254 -12.53 2.75 8.95
N ARG A 255 -12.12 3.91 8.41
CA ARG A 255 -12.80 4.52 7.25
C ARG A 255 -12.71 3.63 6.00
N ALA A 256 -11.52 3.08 5.71
CA ALA A 256 -11.31 2.21 4.56
C ALA A 256 -12.18 0.96 4.63
N ALA A 257 -12.21 0.29 5.77
CA ALA A 257 -13.06 -0.87 6.00
C ALA A 257 -14.56 -0.50 5.90
N ALA A 258 -14.98 0.61 6.51
CA ALA A 258 -16.36 1.09 6.40
C ALA A 258 -16.75 1.33 4.94
N PHE A 259 -15.99 2.13 4.20
CA PHE A 259 -16.30 2.49 2.82
C PHE A 259 -16.23 1.31 1.85
N ALA A 260 -15.20 0.45 1.96
CA ALA A 260 -15.08 -0.71 1.10
C ALA A 260 -16.22 -1.73 1.28
N ASN A 261 -16.84 -1.77 2.47
CA ASN A 261 -17.89 -2.75 2.79
C ASN A 261 -19.31 -2.19 2.67
N THR A 262 -19.50 -0.87 2.72
CA THR A 262 -20.82 -0.24 2.64
C THR A 262 -21.15 0.34 1.25
N ALA A 263 -20.14 0.61 0.42
CA ALA A 263 -20.37 1.03 -0.95
C ALA A 263 -21.16 -0.02 -1.74
N LEU A 264 -22.14 0.43 -2.53
CA LEU A 264 -22.89 -0.47 -3.40
C LEU A 264 -21.94 -1.12 -4.42
N PRO A 265 -22.10 -2.41 -4.76
CA PRO A 265 -21.26 -3.08 -5.74
C PRO A 265 -21.32 -2.37 -7.10
N SER A 266 -20.17 -2.14 -7.72
CA SER A 266 -20.06 -1.58 -9.08
C SER A 266 -20.53 -2.59 -10.10
N LYS A 267 -21.11 -2.13 -11.21
CA LYS A 267 -21.68 -3.04 -12.25
C LYS A 267 -20.59 -3.83 -12.97
N ASN A 268 -19.50 -3.15 -13.28
CA ASN A 268 -18.37 -3.69 -14.06
C ASN A 268 -17.04 -3.09 -13.56
N GLU A 269 -15.96 -3.45 -14.24
CA GLU A 269 -14.59 -3.07 -13.93
C GLU A 269 -14.38 -1.56 -14.02
N GLU A 270 -14.90 -0.92 -15.06
CA GLU A 270 -14.77 0.52 -15.27
C GLU A 270 -15.41 1.32 -14.12
N GLU A 271 -16.67 1.01 -13.78
CA GLU A 271 -17.33 1.60 -12.61
C GLU A 271 -16.61 1.28 -11.31
N GLY A 272 -16.00 0.08 -11.21
CA GLY A 272 -15.19 -0.34 -10.07
C GLY A 272 -13.96 0.52 -9.87
N VAL A 273 -13.24 0.81 -10.95
CA VAL A 273 -12.07 1.69 -10.95
C VAL A 273 -12.47 3.12 -10.57
N PHE A 274 -13.53 3.68 -11.18
CA PHE A 274 -14.05 4.99 -10.80
C PHE A 274 -14.40 5.06 -9.32
N ARG A 275 -15.09 4.05 -8.79
CA ARG A 275 -15.47 3.96 -7.38
C ARG A 275 -14.24 3.87 -6.48
N ALA A 276 -13.20 3.14 -6.88
CA ALA A 276 -11.96 3.06 -6.12
C ALA A 276 -11.32 4.44 -5.95
N PHE A 277 -11.17 5.21 -7.03
CA PHE A 277 -10.65 6.58 -6.95
C PHE A 277 -11.55 7.51 -6.15
N HIS A 278 -12.88 7.43 -6.31
CA HIS A 278 -13.84 8.21 -5.51
C HIS A 278 -13.69 7.90 -4.02
N THR A 279 -13.60 6.63 -3.66
CA THR A 279 -13.42 6.22 -2.25
C THR A 279 -12.08 6.73 -1.71
N LEU A 280 -11.01 6.57 -2.49
CA LEU A 280 -9.65 6.96 -2.07
C LEU A 280 -9.45 8.48 -2.00
N ASN A 281 -10.28 9.30 -2.66
CA ASN A 281 -10.25 10.76 -2.48
C ASN A 281 -10.51 11.18 -1.02
N ALA A 282 -11.23 10.36 -0.23
CA ALA A 282 -11.42 10.60 1.21
C ALA A 282 -10.14 10.39 2.05
N PHE A 283 -9.06 9.91 1.44
CA PHE A 283 -7.76 9.65 2.06
C PHE A 283 -6.65 10.54 1.47
N ASP A 284 -6.95 11.37 0.47
CA ASP A 284 -5.99 12.33 -0.07
C ASP A 284 -5.52 13.30 1.01
N ILE A 285 -4.21 13.36 1.23
CA ILE A 285 -3.58 14.26 2.18
C ILE A 285 -2.98 15.45 1.43
N PRO A 286 -3.52 16.66 1.61
CA PRO A 286 -2.94 17.87 1.03
C PRO A 286 -1.55 18.14 1.62
N LYS A 287 -0.59 18.51 0.78
CA LYS A 287 0.77 18.81 1.22
C LYS A 287 0.77 19.89 2.31
N GLY A 288 1.37 19.55 3.47
CA GLY A 288 1.43 20.44 4.63
C GLY A 288 0.30 20.25 5.66
N ALA A 289 -0.70 19.39 5.40
CA ALA A 289 -1.72 19.04 6.41
C ALA A 289 -1.14 18.21 7.55
N ILE A 290 -0.14 17.37 7.25
CA ILE A 290 0.64 16.60 8.24
C ILE A 290 2.08 17.08 8.17
N ARG A 291 2.67 17.38 9.33
CA ARG A 291 4.05 17.87 9.45
C ARG A 291 4.75 17.16 10.57
N GLU A 292 5.98 16.76 10.32
CA GLU A 292 6.91 16.29 11.33
C GLU A 292 8.15 17.17 11.31
N LYS A 293 8.50 17.74 12.46
CA LYS A 293 9.66 18.61 12.62
C LYS A 293 10.75 17.85 13.36
N THR A 294 11.85 17.59 12.68
CA THR A 294 13.10 17.18 13.31
C THR A 294 13.95 18.42 13.65
N GLU A 295 15.07 18.23 14.31
CA GLU A 295 15.99 19.36 14.63
C GLU A 295 16.48 20.11 13.37
N ASN A 296 16.64 19.40 12.25
CA ASN A 296 17.28 19.91 11.05
C ASN A 296 16.34 20.07 9.84
N GLN A 297 15.13 19.46 9.87
CA GLN A 297 14.25 19.42 8.69
C GLN A 297 12.78 19.31 9.08
N MET A 298 11.91 19.83 8.22
CA MET A 298 10.47 19.63 8.30
C MET A 298 10.05 18.70 7.16
N PHE A 299 9.47 17.55 7.51
CA PHE A 299 8.81 16.66 6.57
C PHE A 299 7.32 17.02 6.47
N THR A 300 6.75 16.87 5.31
CA THR A 300 5.32 17.13 5.08
C THR A 300 4.74 15.96 4.30
N ASP A 301 4.01 15.09 4.98
CA ASP A 301 3.34 13.98 4.32
C ASP A 301 2.22 14.48 3.41
N TYR A 302 2.14 13.88 2.25
CA TYR A 302 1.08 14.14 1.28
C TYR A 302 0.87 12.92 0.38
N THR A 303 -0.29 12.82 -0.25
CA THR A 303 -0.57 11.74 -1.20
C THR A 303 0.22 11.95 -2.49
N VAL A 304 1.29 11.17 -2.67
CA VAL A 304 2.19 11.29 -3.84
C VAL A 304 1.48 10.78 -5.10
N TRP A 305 0.82 9.63 -4.99
CA TRP A 305 0.00 9.05 -6.05
C TRP A 305 -1.07 8.12 -5.49
N THR A 306 -2.07 7.85 -6.31
CA THR A 306 -3.15 6.89 -6.06
C THR A 306 -3.20 5.91 -7.22
N SER A 307 -3.34 4.62 -6.94
CA SER A 307 -3.45 3.55 -7.94
C SER A 307 -4.70 2.71 -7.76
N ALA A 308 -5.10 2.05 -8.84
CA ALA A 308 -6.12 1.00 -8.86
C ALA A 308 -5.78 -0.02 -9.94
N VAL A 309 -6.12 -1.28 -9.73
CA VAL A 309 -5.81 -2.36 -10.66
C VAL A 309 -7.06 -3.14 -11.03
N ASP A 310 -7.34 -3.22 -12.31
CA ASP A 310 -8.25 -4.22 -12.86
C ASP A 310 -7.50 -5.55 -13.00
N THR A 311 -7.70 -6.45 -12.05
CA THR A 311 -6.98 -7.73 -11.99
C THR A 311 -7.35 -8.68 -13.15
N LYS A 312 -8.56 -8.54 -13.69
CA LYS A 312 -9.04 -9.36 -14.81
C LYS A 312 -8.43 -8.93 -16.14
N ASN A 313 -8.47 -7.64 -16.44
CA ASN A 313 -7.97 -7.10 -17.71
C ASN A 313 -6.47 -6.71 -17.63
N LYS A 314 -5.83 -6.80 -16.45
CA LYS A 314 -4.43 -6.44 -16.18
C LYS A 314 -4.13 -5.00 -16.57
N ILE A 315 -5.01 -4.09 -16.17
CA ILE A 315 -4.85 -2.66 -16.41
C ILE A 315 -4.50 -1.97 -15.09
N TYR A 316 -3.40 -1.25 -15.09
CA TYR A 316 -2.94 -0.45 -13.97
C TYR A 316 -3.36 0.99 -14.17
N TYR A 317 -4.14 1.54 -13.25
CA TYR A 317 -4.61 2.92 -13.26
C TYR A 317 -3.89 3.72 -12.19
N TYR A 318 -3.60 4.99 -12.47
CA TYR A 318 -2.99 5.87 -11.48
C TYR A 318 -3.27 7.35 -11.72
N LYS A 319 -3.20 8.14 -10.68
CA LYS A 319 -3.10 9.60 -10.68
C LYS A 319 -1.98 10.04 -9.74
N THR A 320 -1.44 11.24 -9.92
CA THR A 320 -0.36 11.77 -9.07
C THR A 320 -0.81 13.04 -8.38
N TYR A 321 -0.08 13.48 -7.35
CA TYR A 321 -0.37 14.75 -6.68
C TYR A 321 -0.39 15.93 -7.65
N LYS A 322 0.54 15.95 -8.60
CA LYS A 322 0.68 17.04 -9.57
C LYS A 322 -0.36 16.97 -10.69
N ASN A 323 -0.84 15.78 -11.04
CA ASN A 323 -1.83 15.59 -12.09
C ASN A 323 -2.91 14.60 -11.65
N GLN A 324 -4.12 15.13 -11.39
CA GLN A 324 -5.26 14.36 -10.90
C GLN A 324 -6.05 13.62 -11.99
N ALA A 325 -5.68 13.79 -13.26
CA ALA A 325 -6.25 12.98 -14.33
C ALA A 325 -5.81 11.51 -14.17
N VAL A 326 -6.78 10.60 -14.15
CA VAL A 326 -6.50 9.16 -14.08
C VAL A 326 -5.94 8.70 -15.42
N ARG A 327 -4.81 8.01 -15.37
CA ARG A 327 -4.11 7.42 -16.52
C ARG A 327 -4.13 5.92 -16.38
N GLN A 328 -4.06 5.21 -17.49
CA GLN A 328 -4.05 3.76 -17.51
C GLN A 328 -2.83 3.23 -18.26
N LEU A 329 -2.37 2.06 -17.84
CA LEU A 329 -1.35 1.27 -18.49
C LEU A 329 -1.92 -0.13 -18.69
N ASN A 330 -2.14 -0.53 -19.94
CA ASN A 330 -2.47 -1.91 -20.26
C ASN A 330 -1.19 -2.74 -20.20
N LEU A 331 -1.12 -3.68 -19.25
CA LEU A 331 0.10 -4.45 -19.01
C LEU A 331 0.52 -5.27 -20.22
N LEU A 332 -0.42 -5.93 -20.89
CA LEU A 332 -0.08 -6.80 -22.01
C LEU A 332 0.47 -6.01 -23.21
N GLU A 333 -0.14 -4.89 -23.52
CA GLU A 333 0.32 -3.99 -24.59
C GLU A 333 1.70 -3.42 -24.30
N ILE A 334 1.95 -2.97 -23.06
CA ILE A 334 3.24 -2.38 -22.72
C ILE A 334 4.37 -3.42 -22.67
N LEU A 335 4.09 -4.64 -22.19
CA LEU A 335 5.06 -5.73 -22.20
C LEU A 335 5.49 -6.08 -23.64
N GLU A 336 4.57 -6.12 -24.58
CA GLU A 336 4.87 -6.32 -26.01
C GLU A 336 5.73 -5.17 -26.55
N ALA A 337 5.37 -3.92 -26.24
CA ALA A 337 6.08 -2.73 -26.68
C ALA A 337 7.54 -2.65 -26.15
N THR A 338 7.85 -3.24 -25.00
CA THR A 338 9.22 -3.25 -24.45
C THR A 338 10.19 -4.14 -25.23
N LYS A 339 9.67 -5.03 -26.06
CA LYS A 339 10.49 -6.00 -26.82
C LYS A 339 11.44 -6.80 -25.91
N GLY A 340 10.98 -7.19 -24.74
CA GLY A 340 11.74 -7.97 -23.75
C GLY A 340 12.78 -7.18 -22.94
N LYS A 341 12.76 -5.86 -22.96
CA LYS A 341 13.68 -5.00 -22.19
C LYS A 341 13.00 -4.43 -20.95
N VAL A 342 13.69 -4.45 -19.82
CA VAL A 342 13.27 -3.71 -18.63
C VAL A 342 13.19 -2.22 -19.00
N THR A 343 12.06 -1.60 -18.68
CA THR A 343 11.75 -0.24 -19.14
C THR A 343 11.22 0.59 -17.98
N LEU A 344 11.69 1.84 -17.88
CA LEU A 344 11.17 2.86 -17.00
C LEU A 344 10.40 3.89 -17.84
N ILE A 345 9.18 4.23 -17.38
CA ILE A 345 8.32 5.21 -18.02
C ILE A 345 8.01 6.30 -17.00
N GLU A 346 8.15 7.57 -17.42
CA GLU A 346 7.83 8.71 -16.56
C GLU A 346 6.35 8.67 -16.16
N SER A 347 6.11 8.69 -14.85
CA SER A 347 4.75 8.70 -14.30
C SER A 347 4.16 10.10 -14.22
N GLU A 348 5.00 11.13 -14.10
CA GLU A 348 4.58 12.52 -14.06
C GLU A 348 4.33 13.08 -15.46
N THR A 349 3.24 13.81 -15.58
CA THR A 349 2.90 14.58 -16.80
C THR A 349 2.49 15.99 -16.39
N GLU A 350 2.57 16.93 -17.31
CA GLU A 350 2.10 18.29 -17.06
C GLU A 350 0.63 18.32 -16.65
N ARG A 351 0.31 19.19 -15.69
CA ARG A 351 -1.06 19.46 -15.29
C ARG A 351 -1.81 20.11 -16.45
N ARG A 352 -2.95 19.55 -16.82
CA ARG A 352 -3.85 20.11 -17.82
C ARG A 352 -5.24 20.30 -17.22
N TYR A 353 -5.83 21.42 -17.51
CA TYR A 353 -7.25 21.70 -17.25
C TYR A 353 -7.99 21.69 -18.59
N GLU A 354 -9.05 20.90 -18.67
CA GLU A 354 -9.93 20.96 -19.84
C GLU A 354 -10.69 22.29 -19.82
N LYS A 355 -10.63 22.99 -20.96
CA LYS A 355 -11.43 24.22 -21.13
C LYS A 355 -12.83 23.84 -21.59
N VAL A 356 -13.82 24.23 -20.81
CA VAL A 356 -15.22 24.14 -21.25
C VAL A 356 -15.46 25.21 -22.32
N SER A 357 -15.97 24.80 -23.47
CA SER A 357 -16.40 25.68 -24.56
C SER A 357 -17.89 25.50 -24.80
N LEU A 358 -18.56 26.55 -25.28
CA LEU A 358 -19.90 26.42 -25.85
C LEU A 358 -19.74 25.73 -27.20
N ASN A 359 -20.44 24.61 -27.41
CA ASN A 359 -20.55 23.94 -28.71
C ASN A 359 -21.44 24.74 -29.64
#